data_9cdd5b5d252652271908b7cfeb8c864d
#
_entry.id   9cdd5b5d252652271908b7cfeb8c864d
#
_cell.length_a   1.000
_cell.length_b   1.000
_cell.length_c   1.000
_cell.angle_alpha   90.00
_cell.angle_beta   90.00
_cell.angle_gamma   90.00
#
_symmetry.space_group_name_H-M   'P 1'
#
loop_
_entity.id
_entity.type
_entity.pdbx_description
1 polymer ?
#
loop_
_entity_poly.entity_id
_entity_poly.type
_entity_poly.pdbx_seq_one_letter_code
_entity_poly.pdbx_strand_id
1 'polypeptide(L)'
;MDVMRIRGGTPLKGVVKTQGAKNAALPVMASCLLLKGRTLTLENVPDLHDVSTMLDLLACLGVTMERLGNRMTFSVPEEISWEAPEHLVRKMRASSLALGPLLARCGKTVLPLPGGCSIGSRPIDLHLKGLMQMGAKIEIRNGIVYAQADQLRGRRIYLDFPSVGATENLMMAAALAKGETIIENTAREPEIENLASVLRGMGVTVDTEGTGCVRIKGVEEVQGCRERVIPDRIEASTYVLAGVITGGEVTVDDIVPAHMDALLAKLEEAGVRFHVGSSSVTVFPVRRLMPVSIRAMPYPGFPTDLQPQMVATLTLANGVSLVEESVFQARFLYSEELNRMGANITIKGDTAIIQGVERLQGASVRAMDLRAGAALILAALAAEGETRIDEMVHVWRGYEASDKKLKALGADVALEEAEEK
;
A
#
# COMPACT_ATOMS: atom_id res chain seq x y z
N MET A 1 23.48 -4.79 4.78
CA MET A 1 21.99 -4.90 4.72
C MET A 1 21.51 -4.96 6.15
N ASP A 2 20.52 -4.18 6.51
CA ASP A 2 20.11 -4.10 7.91
C ASP A 2 19.31 -5.34 8.32
N VAL A 3 19.57 -5.81 9.51
CA VAL A 3 19.00 -7.00 10.14
C VAL A 3 18.17 -6.57 11.33
N MET A 4 17.00 -7.13 11.51
CA MET A 4 16.21 -6.96 12.72
C MET A 4 16.27 -8.22 13.56
N ARG A 5 16.67 -8.07 14.85
CA ARG A 5 16.55 -9.14 15.84
C ARG A 5 15.37 -8.87 16.75
N ILE A 6 14.59 -9.89 17.00
CA ILE A 6 13.41 -9.84 17.86
C ILE A 6 13.48 -11.01 18.83
N ARG A 7 13.46 -10.71 20.13
CA ARG A 7 13.23 -11.72 21.16
C ARG A 7 11.74 -11.69 21.51
N GLY A 8 11.05 -12.75 21.11
CA GLY A 8 9.61 -12.85 21.25
C GLY A 8 9.13 -13.35 22.61
N GLY A 9 7.83 -13.63 22.71
CA GLY A 9 7.19 -14.18 23.90
C GLY A 9 6.76 -13.15 24.93
N THR A 10 6.93 -11.83 24.67
CA THR A 10 6.46 -10.76 25.56
C THR A 10 5.15 -10.18 25.03
N PRO A 11 4.04 -10.20 25.80
CA PRO A 11 2.81 -9.52 25.42
C PRO A 11 3.02 -8.03 25.23
N LEU A 12 2.64 -7.48 24.07
CA LEU A 12 2.77 -6.05 23.78
C LEU A 12 1.73 -5.25 24.55
N LYS A 13 2.10 -4.05 24.99
CA LYS A 13 1.19 -3.16 25.70
C LYS A 13 1.48 -1.69 25.42
N GLY A 14 0.44 -0.92 25.16
CA GLY A 14 0.59 0.52 24.99
C GLY A 14 -0.21 1.08 23.83
N VAL A 15 0.18 2.30 23.41
CA VAL A 15 -0.45 3.04 22.33
C VAL A 15 0.55 3.27 21.21
N VAL A 16 0.15 3.01 19.98
CA VAL A 16 0.94 3.32 18.79
C VAL A 16 0.12 4.19 17.83
N LYS A 17 0.76 5.21 17.25
CA LYS A 17 0.16 6.04 16.21
C LYS A 17 0.51 5.54 14.83
N THR A 18 -0.51 5.55 13.96
CA THR A 18 -0.36 5.18 12.56
C THR A 18 0.25 6.32 11.76
N GLN A 19 1.08 6.00 10.80
CA GLN A 19 1.61 6.92 9.80
C GLN A 19 0.60 7.17 8.68
N GLY A 20 0.91 8.12 7.77
CA GLY A 20 0.18 8.28 6.51
C GLY A 20 0.31 7.05 5.60
N ALA A 21 -0.77 6.73 4.89
CA ALA A 21 -0.81 5.56 4.03
C ALA A 21 0.15 5.70 2.84
N LYS A 22 1.10 4.77 2.71
CA LYS A 22 1.98 4.70 1.54
C LYS A 22 1.18 4.67 0.24
N ASN A 23 0.17 3.81 0.17
CA ASN A 23 -0.61 3.60 -1.04
C ASN A 23 -1.52 4.80 -1.38
N ALA A 24 -1.80 5.70 -0.42
CA ALA A 24 -2.44 6.99 -0.68
C ALA A 24 -1.41 8.08 -1.03
N ALA A 25 -0.27 8.13 -0.32
CA ALA A 25 0.75 9.15 -0.52
C ALA A 25 1.28 9.16 -1.97
N LEU A 26 1.58 8.00 -2.54
CA LEU A 26 2.17 7.91 -3.88
C LEU A 26 1.28 8.48 -4.99
N PRO A 27 -0.03 8.14 -5.12
CA PRO A 27 -0.89 8.75 -6.14
C PRO A 27 -1.16 10.23 -5.89
N VAL A 28 -1.37 10.66 -4.62
CA VAL A 28 -1.58 12.09 -4.35
C VAL A 28 -0.32 12.93 -4.60
N MET A 29 0.88 12.38 -4.38
CA MET A 29 2.13 13.02 -4.80
C MET A 29 2.23 13.11 -6.32
N ALA A 30 1.92 12.03 -7.05
CA ALA A 30 1.95 12.02 -8.51
C ALA A 30 0.96 13.02 -9.13
N SER A 31 -0.16 13.31 -8.46
CA SER A 31 -1.15 14.29 -8.92
C SER A 31 -0.58 15.72 -9.03
N CYS A 32 0.52 16.04 -8.32
CA CYS A 32 1.19 17.35 -8.47
C CYS A 32 1.63 17.62 -9.92
N LEU A 33 1.92 16.56 -10.70
CA LEU A 33 2.30 16.68 -12.12
C LEU A 33 1.20 17.31 -13.00
N LEU A 34 -0.05 17.40 -12.51
CA LEU A 34 -1.13 18.12 -13.21
C LEU A 34 -0.99 19.65 -13.10
N LEU A 35 -0.29 20.16 -12.10
CA LEU A 35 -0.17 21.59 -11.79
C LEU A 35 0.77 22.32 -12.76
N LYS A 36 0.47 23.59 -13.04
CA LYS A 36 1.33 24.52 -13.79
C LYS A 36 1.56 25.79 -12.95
N GLY A 37 2.81 26.12 -12.64
CA GLY A 37 3.17 27.32 -11.88
C GLY A 37 2.52 27.40 -10.48
N ARG A 38 2.14 26.27 -9.88
CA ARG A 38 1.35 26.20 -8.64
C ARG A 38 1.96 25.22 -7.65
N THR A 39 1.37 25.19 -6.46
CA THR A 39 1.84 24.35 -5.36
C THR A 39 0.77 23.36 -4.89
N LEU A 40 1.22 22.15 -4.50
CA LEU A 40 0.47 21.18 -3.73
C LEU A 40 1.12 21.04 -2.36
N THR A 41 0.35 21.16 -1.29
CA THR A 41 0.82 20.86 0.07
C THR A 41 0.11 19.65 0.60
N LEU A 42 0.88 18.63 0.99
CA LEU A 42 0.38 17.40 1.59
C LEU A 42 0.81 17.31 3.05
N GLU A 43 -0.12 17.00 3.93
CA GLU A 43 0.12 16.67 5.32
C GLU A 43 0.12 15.16 5.54
N ASN A 44 0.77 14.71 6.60
CA ASN A 44 0.85 13.30 6.98
C ASN A 44 1.54 12.41 5.91
N VAL A 45 2.52 12.94 5.20
CA VAL A 45 3.33 12.17 4.24
C VAL A 45 4.34 11.33 5.03
N PRO A 46 4.31 9.99 4.93
CA PRO A 46 5.22 9.13 5.69
C PRO A 46 6.67 9.21 5.19
N ASP A 47 7.61 8.84 6.05
CA ASP A 47 9.03 8.75 5.69
C ASP A 47 9.41 7.31 5.32
N LEU A 48 9.25 6.97 4.05
CA LEU A 48 9.39 5.63 3.51
C LEU A 48 10.28 5.62 2.27
N HIS A 49 10.98 4.53 2.01
CA HIS A 49 11.81 4.37 0.82
C HIS A 49 11.02 4.55 -0.50
N ASP A 50 9.77 4.06 -0.57
CA ASP A 50 8.93 4.25 -1.76
C ASP A 50 8.55 5.73 -1.94
N VAL A 51 8.32 6.47 -0.85
CA VAL A 51 8.08 7.93 -0.89
C VAL A 51 9.32 8.66 -1.39
N SER A 52 10.51 8.35 -0.85
CA SER A 52 11.77 8.93 -1.33
C SER A 52 12.00 8.67 -2.81
N THR A 53 11.74 7.44 -3.29
CA THR A 53 11.84 7.12 -4.72
C THR A 53 10.86 7.94 -5.59
N MET A 54 9.64 8.20 -5.10
CA MET A 54 8.68 9.06 -5.79
C MET A 54 9.17 10.53 -5.80
N LEU A 55 9.74 11.01 -4.70
CA LEU A 55 10.34 12.36 -4.64
C LEU A 55 11.47 12.51 -5.65
N ASP A 56 12.36 11.51 -5.75
CA ASP A 56 13.44 11.52 -6.74
C ASP A 56 12.89 11.55 -8.17
N LEU A 57 11.83 10.79 -8.45
CA LEU A 57 11.17 10.80 -9.76
C LEU A 57 10.59 12.18 -10.08
N LEU A 58 9.86 12.78 -9.14
CA LEU A 58 9.27 14.11 -9.31
C LEU A 58 10.34 15.19 -9.48
N ALA A 59 11.46 15.10 -8.74
CA ALA A 59 12.61 16.00 -8.91
C ALA A 59 13.21 15.91 -10.31
N CYS A 60 13.41 14.70 -10.84
CA CYS A 60 13.90 14.50 -12.21
C CYS A 60 12.94 15.05 -13.26
N LEU A 61 11.64 15.11 -12.95
CA LEU A 61 10.64 15.73 -13.84
C LEU A 61 10.59 17.25 -13.71
N GLY A 62 11.31 17.85 -12.76
CA GLY A 62 11.43 19.31 -12.59
C GLY A 62 10.61 19.88 -11.45
N VAL A 63 9.98 19.05 -10.60
CA VAL A 63 9.26 19.50 -9.41
C VAL A 63 10.25 19.80 -8.29
N THR A 64 10.11 20.94 -7.61
CA THR A 64 10.86 21.23 -6.39
C THR A 64 10.01 20.94 -5.16
N MET A 65 10.65 20.44 -4.09
CA MET A 65 9.95 19.98 -2.91
C MET A 65 10.61 20.47 -1.64
N GLU A 66 9.78 20.81 -0.65
CA GLU A 66 10.20 21.16 0.70
C GLU A 66 9.51 20.27 1.71
N ARG A 67 10.29 19.68 2.64
CA ARG A 67 9.78 18.84 3.72
C ARG A 67 9.92 19.53 5.07
N LEU A 68 8.81 19.62 5.81
CA LEU A 68 8.78 20.10 7.19
C LEU A 68 8.06 19.06 8.07
N GLY A 69 8.83 18.20 8.71
CA GLY A 69 8.28 17.04 9.42
C GLY A 69 7.55 16.08 8.48
N ASN A 70 6.26 15.85 8.71
CA ASN A 70 5.40 15.03 7.85
C ASN A 70 4.62 15.85 6.81
N ARG A 71 4.88 17.17 6.68
CA ARG A 71 4.33 18.02 5.63
C ARG A 71 5.31 18.10 4.47
N MET A 72 4.76 17.97 3.25
CA MET A 72 5.47 18.14 1.99
C MET A 72 4.82 19.22 1.16
N THR A 73 5.61 20.17 0.62
CA THR A 73 5.15 21.16 -0.34
C THR A 73 5.84 20.91 -1.67
N PHE A 74 5.05 20.73 -2.72
CA PHE A 74 5.50 20.51 -4.10
C PHE A 74 5.28 21.79 -4.88
N SER A 75 6.34 22.42 -5.35
CA SER A 75 6.28 23.60 -6.24
C SER A 75 6.56 23.13 -7.66
N VAL A 76 5.55 23.26 -8.51
CA VAL A 76 5.59 22.72 -9.87
C VAL A 76 5.73 23.88 -10.86
N PRO A 77 6.80 23.93 -11.67
CA PRO A 77 7.01 25.02 -12.65
C PRO A 77 6.01 24.93 -13.80
N GLU A 78 5.98 25.99 -14.65
CA GLU A 78 5.16 26.02 -15.86
C GLU A 78 5.50 24.89 -16.84
N GLU A 79 6.77 24.54 -16.93
CA GLU A 79 7.24 23.43 -17.78
C GLU A 79 7.94 22.35 -16.95
N ILE A 80 7.65 21.10 -17.27
CA ILE A 80 8.28 19.94 -16.66
C ILE A 80 8.76 18.97 -17.74
N SER A 81 9.66 18.05 -17.38
CA SER A 81 10.02 16.94 -18.24
C SER A 81 8.84 15.95 -18.36
N TRP A 82 8.67 15.41 -19.54
CA TRP A 82 7.68 14.37 -19.85
C TRP A 82 8.32 12.99 -20.00
N GLU A 83 9.62 12.90 -19.77
CA GLU A 83 10.42 11.68 -19.90
C GLU A 83 10.90 11.21 -18.53
N ALA A 84 10.44 10.05 -18.07
CA ALA A 84 10.77 9.49 -16.77
C ALA A 84 12.06 8.63 -16.85
N PRO A 85 13.03 8.80 -15.92
CA PRO A 85 14.30 8.08 -15.95
C PRO A 85 14.11 6.60 -15.60
N GLU A 86 14.68 5.71 -16.45
CA GLU A 86 14.52 4.26 -16.35
C GLU A 86 14.95 3.69 -14.99
N HIS A 87 16.09 4.19 -14.47
CA HIS A 87 16.64 3.68 -13.21
C HIS A 87 15.75 3.94 -11.99
N LEU A 88 14.88 4.98 -12.00
CA LEU A 88 13.91 5.24 -10.95
C LEU A 88 12.61 4.46 -11.19
N VAL A 89 12.12 4.43 -12.44
CA VAL A 89 10.88 3.71 -12.76
C VAL A 89 10.99 2.22 -12.46
N ARG A 90 12.15 1.62 -12.70
CA ARG A 90 12.39 0.20 -12.38
C ARG A 90 12.46 -0.11 -10.89
N LYS A 91 12.80 0.86 -10.03
CA LYS A 91 12.89 0.65 -8.57
C LYS A 91 11.53 0.50 -7.90
N MET A 92 10.50 1.16 -8.43
CA MET A 92 9.19 1.23 -7.80
C MET A 92 8.07 1.14 -8.83
N ARG A 93 7.16 0.18 -8.63
CA ARG A 93 6.03 -0.01 -9.53
C ARG A 93 5.11 1.22 -9.62
N ALA A 94 4.90 1.93 -8.50
CA ALA A 94 4.05 3.11 -8.43
C ALA A 94 4.55 4.28 -9.32
N SER A 95 5.77 4.20 -9.86
CA SER A 95 6.26 5.15 -10.87
C SER A 95 5.37 5.20 -12.12
N SER A 96 4.60 4.13 -12.41
CA SER A 96 3.59 4.13 -13.47
C SER A 96 2.46 5.16 -13.25
N LEU A 97 2.26 5.66 -12.04
CA LEU A 97 1.28 6.71 -11.72
C LEU A 97 1.60 8.05 -12.38
N ALA A 98 2.84 8.27 -12.81
CA ALA A 98 3.22 9.45 -13.58
C ALA A 98 2.66 9.45 -15.02
N LEU A 99 2.26 8.30 -15.56
CA LEU A 99 1.84 8.15 -16.96
C LEU A 99 0.61 9.02 -17.30
N GLY A 100 -0.46 8.91 -16.51
CA GLY A 100 -1.72 9.65 -16.74
C GLY A 100 -1.55 11.16 -16.64
N PRO A 101 -1.03 11.69 -15.52
CA PRO A 101 -0.88 13.14 -15.36
C PRO A 101 0.12 13.77 -16.33
N LEU A 102 1.23 13.11 -16.68
CA LEU A 102 2.18 13.59 -17.68
C LEU A 102 1.52 13.66 -19.06
N LEU A 103 0.83 12.59 -19.47
CA LEU A 103 0.14 12.57 -20.75
C LEU A 103 -0.96 13.65 -20.83
N ALA A 104 -1.74 13.81 -19.77
CA ALA A 104 -2.82 14.79 -19.72
C ALA A 104 -2.29 16.26 -19.79
N ARG A 105 -1.18 16.53 -19.08
CA ARG A 105 -0.60 17.87 -19.01
C ARG A 105 0.29 18.21 -20.21
N CYS A 106 1.19 17.28 -20.57
CA CYS A 106 2.23 17.53 -21.58
C CYS A 106 1.83 17.09 -22.99
N GLY A 107 0.71 16.37 -23.14
CA GLY A 107 0.30 15.77 -24.42
C GLY A 107 1.18 14.59 -24.87
N LYS A 108 2.24 14.29 -24.16
CA LYS A 108 3.16 13.17 -24.43
C LYS A 108 3.87 12.72 -23.16
N THR A 109 4.29 11.46 -23.14
CA THR A 109 5.16 10.93 -22.10
C THR A 109 5.93 9.72 -22.60
N VAL A 110 7.14 9.55 -22.06
CA VAL A 110 7.99 8.36 -22.24
C VAL A 110 8.24 7.77 -20.86
N LEU A 111 7.78 6.55 -20.67
CA LEU A 111 7.86 5.88 -19.37
C LEU A 111 8.33 4.43 -19.56
N PRO A 112 9.48 4.04 -19.02
CA PRO A 112 9.87 2.63 -18.96
C PRO A 112 8.84 1.78 -18.26
N LEU A 113 8.68 0.53 -18.63
CA LEU A 113 7.84 -0.40 -17.89
C LEU A 113 8.40 -0.57 -16.47
N PRO A 114 7.55 -0.51 -15.44
CA PRO A 114 8.01 -0.66 -14.06
C PRO A 114 8.60 -2.05 -13.84
N GLY A 115 9.58 -2.15 -12.95
CA GLY A 115 10.23 -3.41 -12.60
C GLY A 115 9.27 -4.47 -12.09
N GLY A 116 9.71 -5.72 -12.13
CA GLY A 116 8.96 -6.86 -11.61
C GLY A 116 8.72 -6.77 -10.10
N CYS A 117 7.77 -7.57 -9.62
CA CYS A 117 7.47 -7.72 -8.20
C CYS A 117 7.54 -9.21 -7.83
N SER A 118 8.05 -9.54 -6.64
CA SER A 118 8.15 -10.90 -6.12
C SER A 118 6.80 -11.63 -6.01
N ILE A 119 5.70 -10.87 -5.93
CA ILE A 119 4.33 -11.42 -5.79
C ILE A 119 3.62 -11.74 -7.11
N GLY A 120 4.33 -11.71 -8.24
CA GLY A 120 3.80 -12.09 -9.55
C GLY A 120 3.75 -10.97 -10.58
N SER A 121 3.27 -11.31 -11.79
CA SER A 121 3.11 -10.37 -12.90
C SER A 121 2.02 -9.34 -12.58
N ARG A 122 2.32 -8.07 -12.82
CA ARG A 122 1.39 -6.94 -12.60
C ARG A 122 1.46 -5.99 -13.80
N PRO A 123 0.91 -6.37 -14.95
CA PRO A 123 0.95 -5.57 -16.16
C PRO A 123 0.22 -4.23 -15.96
N ILE A 124 0.56 -3.23 -16.78
CA ILE A 124 -0.10 -1.92 -16.80
C ILE A 124 -1.08 -1.79 -17.97
N ASP A 125 -1.50 -2.91 -18.53
CA ASP A 125 -2.41 -3.01 -19.68
C ASP A 125 -3.73 -2.26 -19.48
N LEU A 126 -4.33 -2.34 -18.27
CA LEU A 126 -5.55 -1.60 -17.94
C LEU A 126 -5.34 -0.08 -17.97
N HIS A 127 -4.17 0.40 -17.51
CA HIS A 127 -3.80 1.81 -17.62
C HIS A 127 -3.74 2.24 -19.10
N LEU A 128 -3.02 1.48 -19.92
CA LEU A 128 -2.83 1.78 -21.34
C LEU A 128 -4.15 1.70 -22.12
N LYS A 129 -4.95 0.65 -21.87
CA LYS A 129 -6.27 0.46 -22.50
C LYS A 129 -7.19 1.65 -22.23
N GLY A 130 -7.26 2.11 -20.97
CA GLY A 130 -8.07 3.25 -20.60
C GLY A 130 -7.60 4.56 -21.27
N LEU A 131 -6.30 4.83 -21.26
CA LEU A 131 -5.73 6.02 -21.90
C LEU A 131 -5.92 6.00 -23.44
N MET A 132 -5.82 4.83 -24.10
CA MET A 132 -6.13 4.69 -25.53
C MET A 132 -7.61 5.00 -25.83
N GLN A 133 -8.54 4.57 -24.95
CA GLN A 133 -9.95 4.92 -25.09
C GLN A 133 -10.20 6.43 -24.95
N MET A 134 -9.38 7.12 -24.15
CA MET A 134 -9.40 8.60 -24.04
C MET A 134 -8.74 9.31 -25.22
N GLY A 135 -8.22 8.57 -26.22
CA GLY A 135 -7.66 9.11 -27.46
C GLY A 135 -6.12 9.16 -27.51
N ALA A 136 -5.44 8.54 -26.56
CA ALA A 136 -3.99 8.43 -26.61
C ALA A 136 -3.53 7.43 -27.68
N LYS A 137 -2.46 7.78 -28.38
CA LYS A 137 -1.67 6.86 -29.23
C LYS A 137 -0.54 6.31 -28.37
N ILE A 138 -0.52 5.01 -28.17
CA ILE A 138 0.46 4.35 -27.29
C ILE A 138 1.19 3.26 -28.04
N GLU A 139 2.49 3.25 -27.92
CA GLU A 139 3.37 2.22 -28.45
C GLU A 139 4.35 1.77 -27.38
N ILE A 140 4.63 0.46 -27.34
CA ILE A 140 5.64 -0.12 -26.45
C ILE A 140 6.78 -0.63 -27.32
N ARG A 141 7.98 -0.08 -27.11
CA ARG A 141 9.21 -0.50 -27.77
C ARG A 141 10.28 -0.77 -26.73
N ASN A 142 10.89 -1.94 -26.78
CA ASN A 142 12.02 -2.31 -25.90
C ASN A 142 11.72 -2.11 -24.40
N GLY A 143 10.48 -2.38 -23.97
CA GLY A 143 10.09 -2.19 -22.57
C GLY A 143 9.85 -0.73 -22.15
N ILE A 144 9.71 0.19 -23.11
CA ILE A 144 9.42 1.61 -22.89
C ILE A 144 8.07 1.95 -23.51
N VAL A 145 7.20 2.60 -22.74
CA VAL A 145 5.91 3.13 -23.19
C VAL A 145 6.14 4.52 -23.78
N TYR A 146 5.75 4.71 -25.03
CA TYR A 146 5.65 6.00 -25.71
C TYR A 146 4.17 6.33 -25.86
N ALA A 147 3.70 7.34 -25.19
CA ALA A 147 2.31 7.77 -25.26
C ALA A 147 2.20 9.23 -25.72
N GLN A 148 1.24 9.49 -26.60
CA GLN A 148 0.97 10.84 -27.13
C GLN A 148 -0.53 11.04 -27.32
N ALA A 149 -1.02 12.25 -27.03
CA ALA A 149 -2.37 12.70 -27.31
C ALA A 149 -2.36 14.21 -27.55
N ASP A 150 -2.98 14.69 -28.60
CA ASP A 150 -3.18 16.13 -28.82
C ASP A 150 -4.06 16.71 -27.71
N GLN A 151 -5.11 15.99 -27.35
CA GLN A 151 -5.97 16.25 -26.21
C GLN A 151 -6.69 14.98 -25.79
N LEU A 152 -6.60 14.62 -24.52
CA LEU A 152 -7.44 13.54 -23.95
C LEU A 152 -8.91 13.98 -23.91
N ARG A 153 -9.81 13.04 -24.17
CA ARG A 153 -11.26 13.26 -24.18
C ARG A 153 -11.94 12.34 -23.21
N GLY A 154 -12.87 12.89 -22.46
CA GLY A 154 -13.72 12.12 -21.57
C GLY A 154 -14.45 11.00 -22.30
N ARG A 155 -14.52 9.83 -21.69
CA ARG A 155 -15.12 8.60 -22.21
C ARG A 155 -15.71 7.78 -21.09
N ARG A 156 -16.61 6.87 -21.45
CA ARG A 156 -17.02 5.77 -20.57
C ARG A 156 -16.01 4.64 -20.75
N ILE A 157 -15.36 4.26 -19.65
CA ILE A 157 -14.27 3.27 -19.58
C ILE A 157 -14.70 2.18 -18.60
N TYR A 158 -14.69 0.93 -19.03
CA TYR A 158 -14.92 -0.23 -18.17
C TYR A 158 -13.58 -0.92 -17.88
N LEU A 159 -13.26 -1.10 -16.61
CA LEU A 159 -12.08 -1.85 -16.18
C LEU A 159 -12.44 -3.34 -16.04
N ASP A 160 -11.71 -4.21 -16.73
CA ASP A 160 -11.94 -5.66 -16.68
C ASP A 160 -11.64 -6.24 -15.27
N PHE A 161 -10.87 -5.49 -14.46
CA PHE A 161 -10.58 -5.78 -13.07
C PHE A 161 -10.51 -4.46 -12.28
N PRO A 162 -10.99 -4.39 -11.01
CA PRO A 162 -10.94 -3.17 -10.20
C PRO A 162 -9.49 -2.88 -9.73
N SER A 163 -8.66 -2.47 -10.68
CA SER A 163 -7.24 -2.15 -10.45
C SER A 163 -7.08 -0.78 -9.80
N VAL A 164 -6.48 -0.73 -8.61
CA VAL A 164 -6.19 0.51 -7.89
C VAL A 164 -5.36 1.47 -8.76
N GLY A 165 -4.19 1.02 -9.24
CA GLY A 165 -3.31 1.87 -10.02
C GLY A 165 -3.91 2.33 -11.34
N ALA A 166 -4.70 1.50 -12.04
CA ALA A 166 -5.38 1.92 -13.27
C ALA A 166 -6.45 2.97 -12.97
N THR A 167 -7.25 2.77 -11.90
CA THR A 167 -8.24 3.75 -11.45
C THR A 167 -7.58 5.09 -11.16
N GLU A 168 -6.53 5.12 -10.34
CA GLU A 168 -5.78 6.34 -9.97
C GLU A 168 -5.20 7.06 -11.20
N ASN A 169 -4.57 6.31 -12.09
CA ASN A 169 -3.95 6.87 -13.30
C ASN A 169 -4.99 7.50 -14.23
N LEU A 170 -6.12 6.81 -14.43
CA LEU A 170 -7.20 7.31 -15.28
C LEU A 170 -7.93 8.50 -14.62
N MET A 171 -8.09 8.52 -13.30
CA MET A 171 -8.62 9.69 -12.58
C MET A 171 -7.75 10.92 -12.81
N MET A 172 -6.43 10.79 -12.66
CA MET A 172 -5.50 11.90 -12.91
C MET A 172 -5.52 12.34 -14.39
N ALA A 173 -5.55 11.39 -15.33
CA ALA A 173 -5.65 11.73 -16.75
C ALA A 173 -6.96 12.44 -17.09
N ALA A 174 -8.08 12.02 -16.48
CA ALA A 174 -9.40 12.61 -16.68
C ALA A 174 -9.53 14.03 -16.14
N ALA A 175 -8.70 14.40 -15.15
CA ALA A 175 -8.73 15.74 -14.55
C ALA A 175 -8.51 16.88 -15.56
N LEU A 176 -7.71 16.64 -16.60
CA LEU A 176 -7.46 17.62 -17.68
C LEU A 176 -8.05 17.18 -19.04
N ALA A 177 -8.84 16.11 -19.08
CA ALA A 177 -9.48 15.64 -20.30
C ALA A 177 -10.68 16.54 -20.68
N LYS A 178 -10.93 16.72 -21.98
CA LYS A 178 -12.08 17.49 -22.45
C LYS A 178 -13.38 16.70 -22.27
N GLY A 179 -14.29 17.22 -21.44
CA GLY A 179 -15.60 16.63 -21.19
C GLY A 179 -15.63 15.75 -19.93
N GLU A 180 -16.56 14.83 -19.88
CA GLU A 180 -16.78 13.94 -18.74
C GLU A 180 -16.21 12.54 -19.01
N THR A 181 -15.50 12.01 -18.03
CA THR A 181 -15.00 10.63 -17.99
C THR A 181 -15.80 9.85 -16.95
N ILE A 182 -16.28 8.66 -17.32
CA ILE A 182 -16.96 7.72 -16.42
C ILE A 182 -16.13 6.45 -16.41
N ILE A 183 -15.54 6.12 -15.26
CA ILE A 183 -14.76 4.89 -15.09
C ILE A 183 -15.63 3.92 -14.28
N GLU A 184 -15.92 2.75 -14.87
CA GLU A 184 -16.74 1.71 -14.26
C GLU A 184 -15.88 0.52 -13.81
N ASN A 185 -16.38 -0.24 -12.84
CA ASN A 185 -15.67 -1.32 -12.17
C ASN A 185 -14.33 -0.83 -11.58
N THR A 186 -14.36 0.37 -10.98
CA THR A 186 -13.18 0.96 -10.34
C THR A 186 -12.83 0.26 -9.04
N ALA A 187 -11.57 0.39 -8.65
CA ALA A 187 -11.14 0.15 -7.28
C ALA A 187 -11.93 1.07 -6.30
N ARG A 188 -12.15 0.58 -5.08
CA ARG A 188 -12.96 1.26 -4.05
C ARG A 188 -12.18 1.48 -2.76
N GLU A 189 -10.91 1.22 -2.78
CA GLU A 189 -10.00 1.42 -1.66
C GLU A 189 -10.07 2.86 -1.17
N PRO A 190 -9.96 3.11 0.15
CA PRO A 190 -9.98 4.46 0.72
C PRO A 190 -8.96 5.41 0.10
N GLU A 191 -7.89 4.88 -0.43
CA GLU A 191 -6.83 5.60 -1.15
C GLU A 191 -7.37 6.28 -2.44
N ILE A 192 -8.37 5.67 -3.09
CA ILE A 192 -9.08 6.27 -4.26
C ILE A 192 -9.85 7.52 -3.85
N GLU A 193 -10.55 7.47 -2.70
CA GLU A 193 -11.27 8.63 -2.18
C GLU A 193 -10.31 9.74 -1.75
N ASN A 194 -9.14 9.40 -1.19
CA ASN A 194 -8.11 10.38 -0.87
C ASN A 194 -7.59 11.11 -2.13
N LEU A 195 -7.34 10.37 -3.22
CA LEU A 195 -6.98 11.00 -4.50
C LEU A 195 -8.14 11.85 -5.05
N ALA A 196 -9.38 11.39 -4.94
CA ALA A 196 -10.56 12.16 -5.36
C ALA A 196 -10.68 13.47 -4.57
N SER A 197 -10.42 13.46 -3.24
CA SER A 197 -10.38 14.67 -2.41
C SER A 197 -9.32 15.66 -2.89
N VAL A 198 -8.10 15.19 -3.18
CA VAL A 198 -7.04 16.03 -3.75
C VAL A 198 -7.46 16.65 -5.07
N LEU A 199 -8.03 15.87 -6.00
CA LEU A 199 -8.49 16.39 -7.29
C LEU A 199 -9.63 17.40 -7.13
N ARG A 200 -10.56 17.19 -6.18
CA ARG A 200 -11.60 18.18 -5.85
C ARG A 200 -10.97 19.46 -5.28
N GLY A 201 -9.99 19.33 -4.39
CA GLY A 201 -9.20 20.44 -3.88
C GLY A 201 -8.48 21.24 -5.00
N MET A 202 -8.08 20.54 -6.08
CA MET A 202 -7.52 21.14 -7.29
C MET A 202 -8.57 21.76 -8.22
N GLY A 203 -9.85 21.75 -7.87
CA GLY A 203 -10.95 22.36 -8.65
C GLY A 203 -11.60 21.41 -9.68
N VAL A 204 -11.24 20.13 -9.69
CA VAL A 204 -11.85 19.13 -10.56
C VAL A 204 -13.15 18.60 -9.94
N THR A 205 -14.20 18.44 -10.72
CA THR A 205 -15.42 17.77 -10.25
C THR A 205 -15.22 16.28 -10.31
N VAL A 206 -15.20 15.62 -9.15
CA VAL A 206 -15.06 14.16 -9.01
C VAL A 206 -16.18 13.63 -8.13
N ASP A 207 -16.96 12.69 -8.67
CA ASP A 207 -18.01 11.97 -7.96
C ASP A 207 -17.63 10.49 -7.85
N THR A 208 -17.59 9.98 -6.62
CA THR A 208 -17.27 8.61 -6.24
C THR A 208 -18.44 7.89 -5.56
N GLU A 209 -19.63 8.52 -5.47
CA GLU A 209 -20.77 7.99 -4.72
C GLU A 209 -21.40 6.74 -5.35
N GLY A 210 -20.98 6.34 -6.54
CA GLY A 210 -21.41 5.10 -7.18
C GLY A 210 -20.70 3.86 -6.62
N THR A 211 -21.36 2.71 -6.65
CA THR A 211 -20.73 1.43 -6.30
C THR A 211 -19.78 0.97 -7.38
N GLY A 212 -18.48 1.33 -7.27
CA GLY A 212 -17.45 0.97 -8.26
C GLY A 212 -17.51 1.79 -9.55
N CYS A 213 -17.95 3.05 -9.46
CA CYS A 213 -17.99 4.00 -10.56
C CYS A 213 -17.40 5.34 -10.09
N VAL A 214 -16.52 5.93 -10.90
CA VAL A 214 -15.98 7.28 -10.67
C VAL A 214 -16.31 8.14 -11.88
N ARG A 215 -16.91 9.33 -11.64
CA ARG A 215 -17.22 10.33 -12.65
C ARG A 215 -16.31 11.52 -12.47
N ILE A 216 -15.70 12.00 -13.54
CA ILE A 216 -14.77 13.11 -13.50
C ILE A 216 -15.12 14.06 -14.65
N LYS A 217 -15.37 15.33 -14.31
CA LYS A 217 -15.50 16.39 -15.30
C LYS A 217 -14.18 17.14 -15.35
N GLY A 218 -13.46 16.97 -16.45
CA GLY A 218 -12.16 17.58 -16.62
C GLY A 218 -12.25 19.11 -16.72
N VAL A 219 -11.15 19.77 -16.34
CA VAL A 219 -10.97 21.22 -16.37
C VAL A 219 -9.83 21.59 -17.32
N GLU A 220 -9.78 22.85 -17.74
CA GLU A 220 -8.66 23.34 -18.58
C GLU A 220 -7.37 23.47 -17.79
N GLU A 221 -7.48 23.85 -16.51
CA GLU A 221 -6.35 24.06 -15.60
C GLU A 221 -6.77 23.71 -14.17
N VAL A 222 -5.90 23.02 -13.44
CA VAL A 222 -6.08 22.69 -12.03
C VAL A 222 -5.44 23.74 -11.12
N GLN A 223 -5.97 23.88 -9.90
CA GLN A 223 -5.50 24.81 -8.88
C GLN A 223 -4.57 24.12 -7.88
N GLY A 224 -3.72 24.90 -7.21
CA GLY A 224 -3.00 24.44 -6.03
C GLY A 224 -3.95 24.14 -4.88
N CYS A 225 -3.62 23.16 -4.05
CA CYS A 225 -4.45 22.80 -2.88
C CYS A 225 -3.60 22.34 -1.70
N ARG A 226 -4.26 22.15 -0.56
CA ARG A 226 -3.69 21.55 0.64
C ARG A 226 -4.62 20.42 1.09
N GLU A 227 -4.04 19.24 1.25
CA GLU A 227 -4.76 18.03 1.61
C GLU A 227 -3.95 17.17 2.60
N ARG A 228 -4.63 16.22 3.23
CA ARG A 228 -4.01 15.28 4.15
C ARG A 228 -4.00 13.87 3.54
N VAL A 229 -2.87 13.19 3.63
CA VAL A 229 -2.77 11.76 3.36
C VAL A 229 -3.48 11.00 4.49
N ILE A 230 -4.41 10.11 4.14
CA ILE A 230 -5.14 9.30 5.10
C ILE A 230 -4.20 8.38 5.88
N PRO A 231 -4.55 7.98 7.13
CA PRO A 231 -3.77 7.01 7.90
C PRO A 231 -3.68 5.65 7.19
N ASP A 232 -2.55 4.96 7.36
CA ASP A 232 -2.31 3.66 6.72
C ASP A 232 -3.09 2.55 7.44
N ARG A 233 -4.21 2.12 6.84
CA ARG A 233 -5.03 1.01 7.34
C ARG A 233 -4.28 -0.33 7.41
N ILE A 234 -3.26 -0.55 6.58
CA ILE A 234 -2.48 -1.79 6.58
C ILE A 234 -1.45 -1.77 7.71
N GLU A 235 -0.77 -0.64 7.93
CA GLU A 235 0.09 -0.48 9.10
C GLU A 235 -0.71 -0.60 10.39
N ALA A 236 -1.84 0.13 10.49
CA ALA A 236 -2.75 0.05 11.63
C ALA A 236 -3.17 -1.40 11.93
N SER A 237 -3.62 -2.11 10.91
CA SER A 237 -4.00 -3.53 10.98
C SER A 237 -2.85 -4.42 11.45
N THR A 238 -1.63 -4.13 11.02
CA THR A 238 -0.43 -4.88 11.43
C THR A 238 -0.16 -4.72 12.92
N TYR A 239 -0.30 -3.51 13.49
CA TYR A 239 -0.14 -3.30 14.94
C TYR A 239 -1.30 -3.87 15.77
N VAL A 240 -2.53 -3.86 15.23
CA VAL A 240 -3.65 -4.59 15.84
C VAL A 240 -3.32 -6.07 15.94
N LEU A 241 -2.84 -6.68 14.83
CA LEU A 241 -2.43 -8.09 14.81
C LEU A 241 -1.21 -8.36 15.70
N ALA A 242 -0.29 -7.40 15.87
CA ALA A 242 0.83 -7.54 16.82
C ALA A 242 0.33 -7.67 18.27
N GLY A 243 -0.66 -6.88 18.66
CA GLY A 243 -1.34 -7.04 19.94
C GLY A 243 -2.02 -8.39 20.09
N VAL A 244 -2.74 -8.83 19.06
CA VAL A 244 -3.47 -10.11 19.05
C VAL A 244 -2.54 -11.30 19.15
N ILE A 245 -1.51 -11.41 18.29
CA ILE A 245 -0.62 -12.57 18.23
C ILE A 245 0.23 -12.74 19.49
N THR A 246 0.55 -11.62 20.16
CA THR A 246 1.32 -11.63 21.42
C THR A 246 0.45 -11.77 22.67
N GLY A 247 -0.89 -11.82 22.53
CA GLY A 247 -1.83 -11.83 23.66
C GLY A 247 -1.74 -10.54 24.50
N GLY A 248 -1.41 -9.43 23.88
CA GLY A 248 -1.20 -8.13 24.50
C GLY A 248 -2.45 -7.25 24.52
N GLU A 249 -2.29 -6.03 25.08
CA GLU A 249 -3.28 -4.95 25.06
C GLU A 249 -2.71 -3.75 24.32
N VAL A 250 -3.09 -3.59 23.05
CA VAL A 250 -2.55 -2.55 22.16
C VAL A 250 -3.67 -1.66 21.66
N THR A 251 -3.45 -0.35 21.79
CA THR A 251 -4.29 0.69 21.16
C THR A 251 -3.56 1.24 19.95
N VAL A 252 -4.19 1.16 18.78
CA VAL A 252 -3.73 1.81 17.55
C VAL A 252 -4.54 3.08 17.35
N ASP A 253 -3.87 4.22 17.28
CA ASP A 253 -4.47 5.56 17.22
C ASP A 253 -4.15 6.27 15.89
N ASP A 254 -4.85 7.38 15.62
CA ASP A 254 -4.79 8.14 14.36
C ASP A 254 -5.14 7.25 13.16
N ILE A 255 -6.31 6.61 13.22
CA ILE A 255 -6.84 5.72 12.18
C ILE A 255 -8.25 6.15 11.76
N VAL A 256 -8.73 5.59 10.66
CA VAL A 256 -10.15 5.58 10.28
C VAL A 256 -10.67 4.15 10.46
N PRO A 257 -11.37 3.83 11.57
CA PRO A 257 -11.76 2.45 11.89
C PRO A 257 -12.56 1.76 10.78
N ALA A 258 -13.44 2.48 10.08
CA ALA A 258 -14.22 1.95 8.95
C ALA A 258 -13.35 1.42 7.80
N HIS A 259 -12.10 1.86 7.67
CA HIS A 259 -11.17 1.31 6.68
C HIS A 259 -10.64 -0.09 7.04
N MET A 260 -10.93 -0.58 8.24
CA MET A 260 -10.45 -1.84 8.80
C MET A 260 -11.56 -2.86 9.04
N ASP A 261 -12.80 -2.60 8.62
CA ASP A 261 -13.99 -3.40 8.92
C ASP A 261 -13.80 -4.89 8.56
N ALA A 262 -13.17 -5.20 7.42
CA ALA A 262 -12.91 -6.57 7.00
C ALA A 262 -11.98 -7.33 7.97
N LEU A 263 -10.97 -6.66 8.55
CA LEU A 263 -10.13 -7.24 9.58
C LEU A 263 -10.90 -7.40 10.89
N LEU A 264 -11.60 -6.35 11.35
CA LEU A 264 -12.31 -6.36 12.63
C LEU A 264 -13.37 -7.46 12.66
N ALA A 265 -14.11 -7.65 11.56
CA ALA A 265 -15.06 -8.76 11.43
C ALA A 265 -14.37 -10.14 11.57
N LYS A 266 -13.17 -10.33 10.98
CA LYS A 266 -12.42 -11.59 11.09
C LYS A 266 -11.80 -11.79 12.47
N LEU A 267 -11.42 -10.72 13.15
CA LEU A 267 -10.97 -10.80 14.55
C LEU A 267 -12.10 -11.14 15.51
N GLU A 268 -13.31 -10.60 15.31
CA GLU A 268 -14.50 -10.98 16.07
C GLU A 268 -14.84 -12.46 15.89
N GLU A 269 -14.84 -12.95 14.62
CA GLU A 269 -15.01 -14.38 14.28
C GLU A 269 -13.94 -15.25 14.96
N ALA A 270 -12.69 -14.75 15.04
CA ALA A 270 -11.58 -15.43 15.74
C ALA A 270 -11.67 -15.36 17.27
N GLY A 271 -12.67 -14.70 17.83
CA GLY A 271 -12.89 -14.58 19.28
C GLY A 271 -12.06 -13.48 19.96
N VAL A 272 -11.48 -12.55 19.19
CA VAL A 272 -10.75 -11.40 19.74
C VAL A 272 -11.74 -10.36 20.26
N ARG A 273 -11.52 -9.88 21.48
CA ARG A 273 -12.23 -8.73 22.03
C ARG A 273 -11.49 -7.45 21.66
N PHE A 274 -12.22 -6.47 21.19
CA PHE A 274 -11.67 -5.14 20.88
C PHE A 274 -12.69 -4.04 21.16
N HIS A 275 -12.19 -2.82 21.28
CA HIS A 275 -12.99 -1.61 21.37
C HIS A 275 -12.65 -0.68 20.21
N VAL A 276 -13.68 -0.15 19.54
CA VAL A 276 -13.56 0.80 18.45
C VAL A 276 -13.91 2.19 18.95
N GLY A 277 -12.92 3.09 18.95
CA GLY A 277 -13.12 4.51 19.22
C GLY A 277 -13.40 5.31 17.94
N SER A 278 -13.43 6.63 18.03
CA SER A 278 -13.63 7.51 16.86
C SER A 278 -12.45 7.49 15.89
N SER A 279 -11.23 7.37 16.40
CA SER A 279 -9.97 7.34 15.62
C SER A 279 -9.00 6.28 16.13
N SER A 280 -9.48 5.27 16.85
CA SER A 280 -8.63 4.25 17.45
C SER A 280 -9.30 2.89 17.50
N VAL A 281 -8.49 1.84 17.60
CA VAL A 281 -8.91 0.48 17.94
C VAL A 281 -8.01 -0.03 19.05
N THR A 282 -8.60 -0.57 20.11
CA THR A 282 -7.89 -1.23 21.20
C THR A 282 -8.23 -2.72 21.17
N VAL A 283 -7.23 -3.57 21.07
CA VAL A 283 -7.39 -5.03 21.22
C VAL A 283 -7.02 -5.45 22.64
N PHE A 284 -7.71 -6.46 23.14
CA PHE A 284 -7.50 -7.01 24.47
C PHE A 284 -6.92 -8.41 24.39
N PRO A 285 -6.23 -8.88 25.46
CA PRO A 285 -5.67 -10.21 25.51
C PRO A 285 -6.67 -11.29 25.15
N VAL A 286 -6.27 -12.18 24.25
CA VAL A 286 -7.01 -13.39 23.90
C VAL A 286 -6.16 -14.60 24.28
N ARG A 287 -6.77 -15.57 24.93
CA ARG A 287 -6.04 -16.77 25.38
C ARG A 287 -5.64 -17.68 24.21
N ARG A 288 -6.52 -17.83 23.23
CA ARG A 288 -6.30 -18.63 22.03
C ARG A 288 -7.29 -18.22 20.95
N LEU A 289 -6.79 -18.05 19.74
CA LEU A 289 -7.60 -17.68 18.58
C LEU A 289 -8.41 -18.88 18.08
N MET A 290 -9.64 -18.62 17.65
CA MET A 290 -10.40 -19.57 16.86
C MET A 290 -9.93 -19.55 15.40
N PRO A 291 -9.98 -20.69 14.69
CA PRO A 291 -9.64 -20.73 13.27
C PRO A 291 -10.69 -19.99 12.45
N VAL A 292 -10.27 -19.30 11.41
CA VAL A 292 -11.17 -18.59 10.49
C VAL A 292 -10.81 -18.85 9.03
N SER A 293 -11.80 -18.70 8.15
CA SER A 293 -11.59 -18.75 6.71
C SER A 293 -11.62 -17.33 6.13
N ILE A 294 -10.62 -17.01 5.27
CA ILE A 294 -10.44 -15.70 4.68
C ILE A 294 -10.25 -15.85 3.18
N ARG A 295 -10.82 -14.92 2.42
CA ARG A 295 -10.53 -14.74 1.00
C ARG A 295 -10.06 -13.32 0.79
N ALA A 296 -8.82 -13.15 0.29
CA ALA A 296 -8.32 -11.86 -0.11
C ALA A 296 -9.04 -11.40 -1.38
N MET A 297 -9.60 -10.19 -1.34
CA MET A 297 -10.43 -9.62 -2.40
C MET A 297 -10.22 -8.09 -2.48
N PRO A 298 -10.54 -7.47 -3.62
CA PRO A 298 -10.62 -6.01 -3.69
C PRO A 298 -11.53 -5.43 -2.60
N TYR A 299 -11.24 -4.21 -2.17
CA TYR A 299 -12.01 -3.52 -1.13
C TYR A 299 -13.51 -3.41 -1.50
N PRO A 300 -14.45 -3.60 -0.56
CA PRO A 300 -14.26 -3.72 0.89
C PRO A 300 -13.99 -5.15 1.40
N GLY A 301 -13.57 -6.07 0.55
CA GLY A 301 -13.13 -7.40 0.97
C GLY A 301 -11.83 -7.36 1.78
N PHE A 302 -11.40 -8.54 2.26
CA PHE A 302 -10.16 -8.64 3.04
C PHE A 302 -8.95 -8.28 2.18
N PRO A 303 -8.13 -7.28 2.57
CA PRO A 303 -7.07 -6.77 1.70
C PRO A 303 -5.92 -7.78 1.53
N THR A 304 -5.49 -7.98 0.28
CA THR A 304 -4.34 -8.84 -0.04
C THR A 304 -3.05 -8.36 0.66
N ASP A 305 -2.91 -7.06 0.91
CA ASP A 305 -1.75 -6.47 1.63
C ASP A 305 -1.73 -6.82 3.12
N LEU A 306 -2.81 -7.35 3.68
CA LEU A 306 -2.89 -7.83 5.06
C LEU A 306 -2.91 -9.36 5.18
N GLN A 307 -3.02 -10.05 4.05
CA GLN A 307 -3.09 -11.51 3.99
C GLN A 307 -1.89 -12.18 4.66
N PRO A 308 -0.60 -11.79 4.42
CA PRO A 308 0.54 -12.43 5.07
C PRO A 308 0.55 -12.27 6.60
N GLN A 309 0.21 -11.09 7.11
CA GLN A 309 0.15 -10.81 8.53
C GLN A 309 -0.94 -11.64 9.22
N MET A 310 -2.08 -11.78 8.56
CA MET A 310 -3.16 -12.60 9.09
C MET A 310 -2.80 -14.10 9.08
N VAL A 311 -2.12 -14.59 8.03
CA VAL A 311 -1.60 -15.96 8.00
C VAL A 311 -0.65 -16.20 9.17
N ALA A 312 0.31 -15.30 9.43
CA ALA A 312 1.21 -15.39 10.58
C ALA A 312 0.44 -15.47 11.90
N THR A 313 -0.61 -14.66 12.07
CA THR A 313 -1.45 -14.65 13.27
C THR A 313 -2.22 -15.97 13.44
N LEU A 314 -2.74 -16.52 12.35
CA LEU A 314 -3.51 -17.76 12.35
C LEU A 314 -2.65 -19.02 12.58
N THR A 315 -1.32 -18.94 12.50
CA THR A 315 -0.44 -20.06 12.87
C THR A 315 -0.60 -20.49 14.34
N LEU A 316 -1.11 -19.60 15.20
CA LEU A 316 -1.37 -19.86 16.62
C LEU A 316 -2.85 -20.09 16.94
N ALA A 317 -3.72 -20.25 15.93
CA ALA A 317 -5.14 -20.53 16.12
C ALA A 317 -5.40 -21.98 16.55
N ASN A 318 -6.51 -22.22 17.24
CA ASN A 318 -6.89 -23.55 17.72
C ASN A 318 -7.65 -24.36 16.65
N GLY A 319 -6.96 -24.85 15.65
CA GLY A 319 -7.56 -25.66 14.58
C GLY A 319 -7.00 -25.32 13.21
N VAL A 320 -7.79 -25.54 12.16
CA VAL A 320 -7.40 -25.32 10.77
C VAL A 320 -8.04 -24.04 10.25
N SER A 321 -7.23 -23.11 9.76
CA SER A 321 -7.66 -21.92 9.03
C SER A 321 -7.37 -22.05 7.54
N LEU A 322 -8.21 -21.43 6.71
CA LEU A 322 -8.03 -21.39 5.26
C LEU A 322 -7.89 -19.93 4.81
N VAL A 323 -6.88 -19.65 4.01
CA VAL A 323 -6.67 -18.32 3.44
C VAL A 323 -6.49 -18.45 1.94
N GLU A 324 -7.46 -17.96 1.18
CA GLU A 324 -7.47 -17.91 -0.29
C GLU A 324 -6.98 -16.56 -0.78
N GLU A 325 -6.07 -16.55 -1.75
CA GLU A 325 -5.55 -15.34 -2.41
C GLU A 325 -6.11 -15.24 -3.83
N SER A 326 -6.98 -14.28 -4.08
CA SER A 326 -7.62 -14.11 -5.39
C SER A 326 -7.10 -12.92 -6.20
N VAL A 327 -6.13 -12.18 -5.66
CA VAL A 327 -5.62 -10.95 -6.29
C VAL A 327 -4.25 -11.17 -6.94
N PHE A 328 -3.34 -11.89 -6.26
CA PHE A 328 -1.96 -12.12 -6.73
C PHE A 328 -1.57 -13.59 -6.74
N GLN A 329 -0.92 -14.02 -7.83
CA GLN A 329 -0.61 -15.44 -8.08
C GLN A 329 0.50 -16.02 -7.17
N ALA A 330 1.46 -15.22 -6.73
CA ALA A 330 2.64 -15.69 -6.00
C ALA A 330 2.74 -15.10 -4.58
N ARG A 331 1.60 -14.94 -3.89
CA ARG A 331 1.55 -14.22 -2.62
C ARG A 331 1.97 -15.03 -1.41
N PHE A 332 2.16 -16.35 -1.51
CA PHE A 332 2.43 -17.24 -0.39
C PHE A 332 3.90 -17.64 -0.21
N LEU A 333 4.85 -17.05 -0.92
CA LEU A 333 6.28 -17.40 -0.82
C LEU A 333 6.83 -17.29 0.61
N TYR A 334 6.32 -16.36 1.41
CA TYR A 334 6.71 -16.18 2.80
C TYR A 334 6.34 -17.37 3.73
N SER A 335 5.46 -18.26 3.30
CA SER A 335 5.02 -19.41 4.12
C SER A 335 6.15 -20.37 4.44
N GLU A 336 7.15 -20.48 3.57
CA GLU A 336 8.35 -21.29 3.83
C GLU A 336 9.15 -20.74 5.01
N GLU A 337 9.27 -19.41 5.10
CA GLU A 337 9.97 -18.75 6.21
C GLU A 337 9.18 -18.89 7.54
N LEU A 338 7.84 -18.83 7.51
CA LEU A 338 7.01 -19.13 8.67
C LEU A 338 7.14 -20.60 9.10
N ASN A 339 7.19 -21.54 8.14
CA ASN A 339 7.41 -22.96 8.44
C ASN A 339 8.79 -23.21 9.06
N ARG A 340 9.84 -22.42 8.71
CA ARG A 340 11.14 -22.46 9.43
C ARG A 340 11.01 -22.07 10.91
N MET A 341 10.04 -21.23 11.24
CA MET A 341 9.73 -20.83 12.62
C MET A 341 8.81 -21.84 13.33
N GLY A 342 8.54 -23.01 12.72
CA GLY A 342 7.71 -24.07 13.30
C GLY A 342 6.21 -23.94 12.99
N ALA A 343 5.79 -23.06 12.10
CA ALA A 343 4.42 -23.05 11.60
C ALA A 343 4.11 -24.31 10.77
N ASN A 344 2.83 -24.64 10.63
CA ASN A 344 2.38 -25.76 9.80
C ASN A 344 1.43 -25.22 8.71
N ILE A 345 2.03 -24.75 7.61
CA ILE A 345 1.33 -24.16 6.47
C ILE A 345 1.57 -25.02 5.24
N THR A 346 0.48 -25.40 4.57
CA THR A 346 0.51 -26.13 3.29
C THR A 346 -0.19 -25.28 2.24
N ILE A 347 0.45 -25.05 1.09
CA ILE A 347 -0.12 -24.31 -0.02
C ILE A 347 -0.71 -25.29 -1.04
N LYS A 348 -1.98 -25.05 -1.43
CA LYS A 348 -2.67 -25.80 -2.51
C LYS A 348 -3.29 -24.80 -3.48
N GLY A 349 -2.66 -24.63 -4.63
CA GLY A 349 -3.08 -23.62 -5.61
C GLY A 349 -2.97 -22.21 -5.04
N ASP A 350 -4.07 -21.52 -4.97
CA ASP A 350 -4.24 -20.17 -4.43
C ASP A 350 -4.67 -20.14 -2.95
N THR A 351 -4.62 -21.28 -2.25
CA THR A 351 -5.10 -21.43 -0.87
C THR A 351 -3.99 -21.91 0.07
N ALA A 352 -3.80 -21.19 1.17
CA ALA A 352 -3.02 -21.63 2.31
C ALA A 352 -3.90 -22.36 3.31
N ILE A 353 -3.52 -23.59 3.67
CA ILE A 353 -4.10 -24.40 4.74
C ILE A 353 -3.16 -24.26 5.94
N ILE A 354 -3.65 -23.65 7.01
CA ILE A 354 -2.87 -23.32 8.19
C ILE A 354 -3.36 -24.18 9.35
N GLN A 355 -2.56 -25.18 9.74
CA GLN A 355 -2.80 -25.95 10.95
C GLN A 355 -2.17 -25.20 12.12
N GLY A 356 -2.97 -24.71 13.03
CA GLY A 356 -2.46 -23.97 14.18
C GLY A 356 -1.55 -24.81 15.07
N VAL A 357 -0.48 -24.19 15.56
CA VAL A 357 0.51 -24.79 16.48
C VAL A 357 0.42 -24.16 17.87
N GLU A 358 0.99 -24.78 18.88
CA GLU A 358 0.99 -24.23 20.23
C GLU A 358 1.92 -23.04 20.38
N ARG A 359 3.05 -23.05 19.67
CA ARG A 359 4.09 -22.03 19.72
C ARG A 359 4.92 -22.01 18.45
N LEU A 360 5.46 -20.85 18.14
CA LEU A 360 6.50 -20.65 17.13
C LEU A 360 7.88 -20.63 17.83
N GLN A 361 8.94 -20.88 17.05
CA GLN A 361 10.32 -20.86 17.51
C GLN A 361 11.10 -19.77 16.79
N GLY A 362 12.00 -19.09 17.51
CA GLY A 362 12.94 -18.16 16.92
C GLY A 362 13.81 -18.82 15.86
N ALA A 363 14.03 -18.16 14.74
CA ALA A 363 14.82 -18.67 13.62
C ALA A 363 15.50 -17.53 12.84
N SER A 364 16.45 -17.89 11.95
CA SER A 364 16.97 -16.96 10.95
C SER A 364 16.09 -17.06 9.71
N VAL A 365 15.46 -15.92 9.33
CA VAL A 365 14.48 -15.82 8.25
C VAL A 365 14.77 -14.58 7.41
N ARG A 366 14.18 -14.52 6.19
CA ARG A 366 14.43 -13.44 5.24
C ARG A 366 13.13 -12.77 4.77
N ALA A 367 13.10 -11.45 4.85
CA ALA A 367 12.00 -10.65 4.31
C ALA A 367 12.13 -10.55 2.78
N MET A 368 11.35 -11.35 2.04
CA MET A 368 11.40 -11.39 0.57
C MET A 368 10.63 -10.23 -0.08
N ASP A 369 9.70 -9.64 0.63
CA ASP A 369 8.92 -8.46 0.26
C ASP A 369 8.41 -7.73 1.50
N LEU A 370 7.80 -6.55 1.29
CA LEU A 370 7.26 -5.69 2.33
C LEU A 370 6.30 -6.41 3.30
N ARG A 371 5.33 -7.16 2.77
CA ARG A 371 4.26 -7.78 3.57
C ARG A 371 4.70 -9.11 4.16
N ALA A 372 5.56 -9.84 3.45
CA ALA A 372 6.28 -10.98 3.98
C ALA A 372 7.08 -10.59 5.24
N GLY A 373 7.86 -9.50 5.15
CA GLY A 373 8.62 -9.00 6.30
C GLY A 373 7.74 -8.61 7.49
N ALA A 374 6.60 -7.97 7.25
CA ALA A 374 5.64 -7.65 8.31
C ALA A 374 5.07 -8.92 8.97
N ALA A 375 4.76 -9.96 8.20
CA ALA A 375 4.29 -11.25 8.73
C ALA A 375 5.37 -11.93 9.60
N LEU A 376 6.64 -11.89 9.16
CA LEU A 376 7.76 -12.44 9.92
C LEU A 376 8.02 -11.68 11.23
N ILE A 377 7.85 -10.36 11.24
CA ILE A 377 7.92 -9.56 12.47
C ILE A 377 6.83 -10.01 13.45
N LEU A 378 5.59 -10.18 13.00
CA LEU A 378 4.49 -10.66 13.86
C LEU A 378 4.78 -12.05 14.44
N ALA A 379 5.23 -12.97 13.60
CA ALA A 379 5.60 -14.31 14.04
C ALA A 379 6.76 -14.27 15.05
N ALA A 380 7.77 -13.43 14.80
CA ALA A 380 8.92 -13.27 15.69
C ALA A 380 8.55 -12.70 17.07
N LEU A 381 7.59 -11.76 17.13
CA LEU A 381 7.10 -11.20 18.39
C LEU A 381 6.43 -12.26 19.29
N ALA A 382 5.81 -13.27 18.69
CA ALA A 382 5.15 -14.36 19.40
C ALA A 382 6.02 -15.62 19.61
N ALA A 383 7.14 -15.75 18.89
CA ALA A 383 8.01 -16.91 18.94
C ALA A 383 8.77 -17.05 20.27
N GLU A 384 9.06 -18.28 20.67
CA GLU A 384 10.01 -18.54 21.77
C GLU A 384 11.45 -18.36 21.27
N GLY A 385 12.26 -17.59 22.01
CA GLY A 385 13.66 -17.35 21.67
C GLY A 385 13.85 -16.11 20.79
N GLU A 386 14.94 -16.10 20.03
CA GLU A 386 15.35 -14.98 19.21
C GLU A 386 15.17 -15.28 17.72
N THR A 387 14.57 -14.37 17.00
CA THR A 387 14.45 -14.40 15.54
C THR A 387 15.33 -13.33 14.93
N ARG A 388 16.10 -13.71 13.90
CA ARG A 388 16.87 -12.82 13.04
C ARG A 388 16.15 -12.68 11.70
N ILE A 389 15.80 -11.45 11.31
CA ILE A 389 15.14 -11.14 10.04
C ILE A 389 16.10 -10.35 9.17
N ASP A 390 16.54 -10.94 8.06
CA ASP A 390 17.39 -10.31 7.07
C ASP A 390 16.57 -9.54 6.02
N GLU A 391 17.22 -8.63 5.26
CA GLU A 391 16.63 -7.84 4.16
C GLU A 391 15.53 -6.87 4.62
N MET A 392 15.71 -6.21 5.76
CA MET A 392 14.76 -5.24 6.32
C MET A 392 14.48 -4.04 5.41
N VAL A 393 15.30 -3.79 4.40
CA VAL A 393 15.07 -2.78 3.37
C VAL A 393 13.69 -2.92 2.70
N HIS A 394 13.18 -4.15 2.59
CA HIS A 394 11.84 -4.39 2.06
C HIS A 394 10.74 -3.91 2.99
N VAL A 395 10.93 -4.02 4.30
CA VAL A 395 9.96 -3.58 5.32
C VAL A 395 9.87 -2.05 5.37
N TRP A 396 11.01 -1.35 5.28
CA TRP A 396 11.04 0.12 5.32
C TRP A 396 10.45 0.82 4.09
N ARG A 397 10.09 0.06 3.07
CA ARG A 397 9.27 0.56 1.97
C ARG A 397 7.84 0.92 2.39
N GLY A 398 7.35 0.42 3.53
CA GLY A 398 5.97 0.64 3.96
C GLY A 398 5.73 0.78 5.46
N TYR A 399 6.76 0.61 6.30
CA TYR A 399 6.67 0.76 7.76
C TYR A 399 7.73 1.71 8.26
N GLU A 400 7.31 2.91 8.65
CA GLU A 400 8.16 3.96 9.18
C GLU A 400 8.54 3.66 10.63
N ALA A 401 9.85 3.66 10.94
CA ALA A 401 10.38 3.49 12.30
C ALA A 401 9.75 2.30 13.06
N SER A 402 9.51 1.17 12.37
CA SER A 402 8.82 0.01 12.95
C SER A 402 9.50 -0.54 14.20
N ASP A 403 10.83 -0.50 14.25
CA ASP A 403 11.61 -0.89 15.44
C ASP A 403 11.29 0.00 16.66
N LYS A 404 11.21 1.32 16.46
CA LYS A 404 10.90 2.28 17.53
C LYS A 404 9.46 2.12 18.02
N LYS A 405 8.51 1.94 17.10
CA LYS A 405 7.10 1.72 17.43
C LYS A 405 6.90 0.42 18.20
N LEU A 406 7.58 -0.67 17.80
CA LEU A 406 7.53 -1.94 18.51
C LEU A 406 8.18 -1.86 19.91
N LYS A 407 9.33 -1.19 20.03
CA LYS A 407 9.96 -0.92 21.34
C LYS A 407 9.06 -0.14 22.27
N ALA A 408 8.35 0.86 21.76
CA ALA A 408 7.39 1.65 22.54
C ALA A 408 6.21 0.81 23.06
N LEU A 409 5.86 -0.29 22.37
CA LEU A 409 4.89 -1.28 22.82
C LEU A 409 5.48 -2.36 23.75
N GLY A 410 6.76 -2.27 24.09
CA GLY A 410 7.45 -3.22 24.98
C GLY A 410 8.12 -4.40 24.30
N ALA A 411 8.23 -4.42 22.97
CA ALA A 411 8.98 -5.46 22.27
C ALA A 411 10.49 -5.34 22.49
N ASP A 412 11.17 -6.48 22.63
CA ASP A 412 12.64 -6.57 22.64
C ASP A 412 13.12 -6.71 21.18
N VAL A 413 13.47 -5.58 20.58
CA VAL A 413 13.85 -5.45 19.16
C VAL A 413 15.19 -4.71 19.07
N ALA A 414 16.09 -5.18 18.22
CA ALA A 414 17.34 -4.51 17.88
C ALA A 414 17.52 -4.46 16.35
N LEU A 415 18.06 -3.34 15.84
CA LEU A 415 18.55 -3.24 14.48
C LEU A 415 20.06 -3.39 14.48
N GLU A 416 20.60 -4.18 13.58
CA GLU A 416 22.02 -4.38 13.38
C GLU A 416 22.39 -4.09 11.92
N GLU A 417 23.53 -3.43 11.71
CA GLU A 417 24.11 -3.39 10.37
C GLU A 417 24.60 -4.81 10.02
N ALA A 418 24.21 -5.30 8.85
CA ALA A 418 24.74 -6.59 8.41
C ALA A 418 26.25 -6.46 8.19
N GLU A 419 27.02 -7.34 8.81
CA GLU A 419 28.43 -7.50 8.46
C GLU A 419 28.54 -7.80 6.96
N GLU A 420 29.30 -6.96 6.23
CA GLU A 420 29.65 -7.26 4.84
C GLU A 420 30.45 -8.58 4.84
N LYS A 421 29.84 -9.61 4.25
CA LYS A 421 30.51 -10.88 3.97
C LYS A 421 31.16 -10.86 2.61
#